data_32d6b8833e455fcda1b8c04af4839449
#
_entry.id   32d6b8833e455fcda1b8c04af4839449
#
_cell.length_a   1.000
_cell.length_b   1.000
_cell.length_c   1.000
_cell.angle_alpha   90.00
_cell.angle_beta   90.00
_cell.angle_gamma   90.00
#
_symmetry.space_group_name_H-M   'P 1'
#
loop_
_entity.id
_entity.type
_entity.pdbx_description
1 polymer ?
#
loop_
_entity_poly.entity_id
_entity_poly.type
_entity_poly.pdbx_seq_one_letter_code
_entity_poly.pdbx_strand_id
1 'polypeptide(L)'
;MTLILPEKYQMTCKNRIVKHAIIRRSCRKLIRRAIVKIFMCNDRVETKLCCIYTAWECALKVGYDKVGMMVEPVTEPTLFDEYIHVGYDEDHYIKVVRSIRNSISDTAYMYVYYACLSADPDAFNKVFRFLRKGFKVGASIIKRLNDPDVMSMTELRRNVGNEIHYFREFARFTSMDSKLYVCHIEPKNNVAYMVGQHFADRMPSEYWMIIDDKRHLAVVHPMDEDTYLRRLTDEEFETLKNTEAKEDEYTDMWRTFFKAVAIEQRKNPQCQRSHFPIWMRKHATEFMDV
;
A
#
# COMPACT_ATOMS: atom_id res chain seq x y z
N MET A 1 -13.19 -11.25 -76.11
CA MET A 1 -12.89 -12.51 -75.41
C MET A 1 -12.71 -12.20 -73.93
N THR A 2 -13.77 -12.32 -73.15
CA THR A 2 -13.84 -11.89 -71.74
C THR A 2 -13.52 -13.11 -70.90
N LEU A 3 -12.38 -13.12 -70.21
CA LEU A 3 -11.97 -14.18 -69.30
C LEU A 3 -12.79 -14.09 -68.03
N ILE A 4 -13.73 -15.03 -67.86
CA ILE A 4 -14.51 -15.24 -66.65
C ILE A 4 -13.64 -16.11 -65.72
N LEU A 5 -13.17 -15.52 -64.62
CA LEU A 5 -12.43 -16.22 -63.56
C LEU A 5 -13.42 -17.11 -62.74
N PRO A 6 -13.03 -18.35 -62.38
CA PRO A 6 -13.87 -19.27 -61.64
C PRO A 6 -14.24 -18.75 -60.23
N GLU A 7 -15.46 -19.01 -59.77
CA GLU A 7 -16.06 -18.54 -58.46
C GLU A 7 -15.24 -18.82 -57.24
N LYS A 8 -14.37 -19.84 -57.28
CA LYS A 8 -13.46 -20.17 -56.15
C LYS A 8 -12.42 -19.05 -55.83
N TYR A 9 -12.07 -18.19 -56.80
CA TYR A 9 -11.14 -17.08 -56.58
C TYR A 9 -11.81 -15.79 -56.16
N GLN A 10 -13.10 -15.63 -56.38
CA GLN A 10 -13.89 -14.47 -55.91
C GLN A 10 -14.13 -14.48 -54.42
N MET A 11 -14.30 -15.67 -53.79
CA MET A 11 -14.49 -15.81 -52.34
C MET A 11 -13.21 -15.51 -51.53
N THR A 12 -12.04 -15.82 -52.05
CA THR A 12 -10.75 -15.53 -51.37
C THR A 12 -10.42 -14.03 -51.35
N CYS A 13 -10.76 -13.26 -52.35
CA CYS A 13 -10.58 -11.80 -52.37
C CYS A 13 -11.51 -11.07 -51.39
N LYS A 14 -12.79 -11.44 -51.32
CA LYS A 14 -13.71 -10.84 -50.36
C LYS A 14 -13.28 -11.09 -48.89
N ASN A 15 -12.83 -12.30 -48.56
CA ASN A 15 -12.33 -12.64 -47.23
C ASN A 15 -11.03 -11.90 -46.87
N ARG A 16 -10.15 -11.61 -47.82
CA ARG A 16 -8.95 -10.80 -47.60
C ARG A 16 -9.27 -9.33 -47.33
N ILE A 17 -10.21 -8.75 -48.08
CA ILE A 17 -10.65 -7.34 -47.90
C ILE A 17 -11.35 -7.19 -46.53
N VAL A 18 -12.19 -8.12 -46.14
CA VAL A 18 -12.89 -8.09 -44.84
C VAL A 18 -11.88 -8.26 -43.68
N LYS A 19 -10.91 -9.19 -43.79
CA LYS A 19 -9.84 -9.32 -42.80
C LYS A 19 -8.98 -8.06 -42.69
N HIS A 20 -8.61 -7.44 -43.79
CA HIS A 20 -7.88 -6.16 -43.79
C HIS A 20 -8.68 -5.00 -43.22
N ALA A 21 -10.01 -4.96 -43.45
CA ALA A 21 -10.89 -3.95 -42.87
C ALA A 21 -11.08 -4.15 -41.36
N ILE A 22 -11.18 -5.39 -40.89
CA ILE A 22 -11.24 -5.73 -39.46
C ILE A 22 -9.92 -5.41 -38.77
N ILE A 23 -8.78 -5.77 -39.34
CA ILE A 23 -7.45 -5.45 -38.81
C ILE A 23 -7.25 -3.92 -38.77
N ARG A 24 -7.62 -3.17 -39.83
CA ARG A 24 -7.55 -1.70 -39.83
C ARG A 24 -8.50 -1.06 -38.83
N ARG A 25 -9.68 -1.62 -38.55
CA ARG A 25 -10.59 -1.14 -37.50
C ARG A 25 -10.06 -1.47 -36.11
N SER A 26 -9.48 -2.65 -35.88
CA SER A 26 -8.82 -3.01 -34.64
C SER A 26 -7.56 -2.14 -34.39
N CYS A 27 -6.70 -1.98 -35.40
CA CYS A 27 -5.56 -1.07 -35.30
C CYS A 27 -5.97 0.39 -35.06
N ARG A 28 -7.05 0.89 -35.73
CA ARG A 28 -7.55 2.26 -35.47
C ARG A 28 -8.17 2.40 -34.08
N LYS A 29 -8.73 1.34 -33.48
CA LYS A 29 -9.17 1.34 -32.07
C LYS A 29 -7.97 1.30 -31.10
N LEU A 30 -6.90 0.58 -31.43
CA LEU A 30 -5.65 0.56 -30.67
C LEU A 30 -4.89 1.90 -30.77
N ILE A 31 -4.86 2.52 -31.97
CA ILE A 31 -4.16 3.81 -32.19
C ILE A 31 -4.95 5.00 -31.59
N ARG A 32 -6.23 4.82 -31.22
CA ARG A 32 -7.01 5.87 -30.51
C ARG A 32 -6.99 5.74 -28.99
N ARG A 33 -6.19 4.86 -28.40
CA ARG A 33 -5.93 4.93 -26.98
C ARG A 33 -5.07 6.18 -26.76
N ALA A 34 -5.66 7.21 -26.18
CA ALA A 34 -4.95 8.43 -25.85
C ALA A 34 -3.75 8.04 -24.95
N ILE A 35 -2.58 8.56 -25.27
CA ILE A 35 -1.37 8.39 -24.44
C ILE A 35 -1.73 8.85 -23.03
N VAL A 36 -1.59 7.95 -22.07
CA VAL A 36 -1.80 8.24 -20.65
C VAL A 36 -0.44 8.61 -20.05
N LYS A 37 -0.40 9.70 -19.30
CA LYS A 37 0.79 10.07 -18.51
C LYS A 37 0.70 9.40 -17.16
N ILE A 38 1.63 8.51 -16.88
CA ILE A 38 1.68 7.74 -15.63
C ILE A 38 2.77 8.32 -14.76
N PHE A 39 2.37 8.93 -13.65
CA PHE A 39 3.26 9.46 -12.64
C PHE A 39 3.64 8.35 -11.67
N MET A 40 4.93 8.15 -11.47
CA MET A 40 5.49 7.09 -10.63
C MET A 40 6.23 7.69 -9.44
N CYS A 41 6.16 7.03 -8.30
CA CYS A 41 6.92 7.41 -7.11
C CYS A 41 7.27 6.17 -6.27
N ASN A 42 8.20 6.33 -5.35
CA ASN A 42 8.49 5.29 -4.36
C ASN A 42 7.34 5.12 -3.34
N ASP A 43 7.42 4.07 -2.50
CA ASP A 43 6.36 3.70 -1.53
C ASP A 43 6.36 4.56 -0.24
N ARG A 44 6.87 5.79 -0.27
CA ARG A 44 6.79 6.73 0.86
C ARG A 44 5.56 7.61 0.74
N VAL A 45 4.88 7.88 1.85
CA VAL A 45 3.66 8.72 1.87
C VAL A 45 3.94 10.11 1.31
N GLU A 46 5.07 10.72 1.66
CA GLU A 46 5.46 12.07 1.24
C GLU A 46 5.59 12.14 -0.30
N THR A 47 6.28 11.17 -0.90
CA THR A 47 6.44 11.12 -2.36
C THR A 47 5.14 10.78 -3.09
N LYS A 48 4.28 9.96 -2.48
CA LYS A 48 2.93 9.69 -2.99
C LYS A 48 2.09 10.96 -3.03
N LEU A 49 2.18 11.81 -2.00
CA LEU A 49 1.48 13.10 -1.98
C LEU A 49 2.05 14.08 -3.02
N CYS A 50 3.37 14.13 -3.22
CA CYS A 50 4.00 14.89 -4.31
C CYS A 50 3.54 14.38 -5.69
N CYS A 51 3.44 13.06 -5.86
CA CYS A 51 2.93 12.43 -7.08
C CYS A 51 1.49 12.85 -7.37
N ILE A 52 0.61 12.87 -6.35
CA ILE A 52 -0.76 13.36 -6.47
C ILE A 52 -0.79 14.83 -6.92
N TYR A 53 0.09 15.69 -6.38
CA TYR A 53 0.19 17.08 -6.78
C TYR A 53 0.54 17.23 -8.26
N THR A 54 1.63 16.60 -8.68
CA THR A 54 2.13 16.68 -10.06
C THR A 54 1.12 16.11 -11.06
N ALA A 55 0.52 14.98 -10.71
CA ALA A 55 -0.55 14.37 -11.51
C ALA A 55 -1.78 15.28 -11.62
N TRP A 56 -2.13 15.99 -10.54
CA TRP A 56 -3.25 16.93 -10.52
C TRP A 56 -3.00 18.12 -11.44
N GLU A 57 -1.83 18.75 -11.37
CA GLU A 57 -1.45 19.85 -12.26
C GLU A 57 -1.50 19.43 -13.73
N CYS A 58 -1.04 18.23 -14.05
CA CYS A 58 -1.13 17.66 -15.39
C CYS A 58 -2.58 17.43 -15.79
N ALA A 59 -3.39 16.84 -14.94
CA ALA A 59 -4.79 16.53 -15.21
C ALA A 59 -5.64 17.76 -15.50
N LEU A 60 -5.34 18.90 -14.90
CA LEU A 60 -6.00 20.18 -15.20
C LEU A 60 -5.72 20.64 -16.63
N LYS A 61 -4.57 20.27 -17.22
CA LYS A 61 -4.16 20.68 -18.59
C LYS A 61 -4.63 19.68 -19.65
N VAL A 62 -4.52 18.38 -19.39
CA VAL A 62 -4.76 17.33 -20.41
C VAL A 62 -6.05 16.54 -20.22
N GLY A 63 -6.70 16.67 -19.07
CA GLY A 63 -7.89 15.92 -18.67
C GLY A 63 -7.56 14.78 -17.73
N TYR A 64 -8.49 14.50 -16.81
CA TYR A 64 -8.32 13.48 -15.75
C TYR A 64 -8.21 12.05 -16.27
N ASP A 65 -8.80 11.76 -17.42
CA ASP A 65 -8.79 10.41 -18.01
C ASP A 65 -7.46 10.08 -18.72
N LYS A 66 -6.55 11.06 -18.82
CA LYS A 66 -5.23 10.92 -19.46
C LYS A 66 -4.08 10.89 -18.45
N VAL A 67 -4.39 10.77 -17.17
CA VAL A 67 -3.42 10.76 -16.08
C VAL A 67 -3.62 9.52 -15.24
N GLY A 68 -2.55 8.79 -14.97
CA GLY A 68 -2.48 7.66 -14.06
C GLY A 68 -1.38 7.85 -13.03
N MET A 69 -1.42 7.08 -11.97
CA MET A 69 -0.41 7.08 -10.92
C MET A 69 -0.12 5.66 -10.48
N MET A 70 1.15 5.35 -10.17
CA MET A 70 1.57 4.04 -9.64
C MET A 70 2.79 4.17 -8.74
N VAL A 71 2.98 3.12 -7.93
CA VAL A 71 4.17 2.96 -7.08
C VAL A 71 5.21 2.15 -7.83
N GLU A 72 6.47 2.53 -7.73
CA GLU A 72 7.60 1.79 -8.28
C GLU A 72 7.89 0.52 -7.47
N PRO A 73 8.43 -0.56 -8.10
CA PRO A 73 8.74 -0.69 -9.53
C PRO A 73 7.50 -1.00 -10.39
N VAL A 74 7.50 -0.52 -11.64
CA VAL A 74 6.45 -0.85 -12.61
C VAL A 74 6.73 -2.24 -13.17
N THR A 75 5.87 -3.21 -12.84
CA THR A 75 6.03 -4.61 -13.26
C THR A 75 5.59 -4.87 -14.69
N GLU A 76 4.58 -4.16 -15.17
CA GLU A 76 4.00 -4.34 -16.51
C GLU A 76 3.84 -2.99 -17.22
N PRO A 77 4.92 -2.42 -17.80
CA PRO A 77 4.82 -1.18 -18.52
C PRO A 77 4.03 -1.35 -19.83
N THR A 78 3.14 -0.42 -20.10
CA THR A 78 2.40 -0.37 -21.38
C THR A 78 3.23 0.37 -22.45
N LEU A 79 3.17 -0.10 -23.70
CA LEU A 79 4.03 0.37 -24.79
C LEU A 79 3.80 1.85 -25.20
N PHE A 80 2.61 2.39 -24.92
CA PHE A 80 2.18 3.70 -25.46
C PHE A 80 1.99 4.76 -24.37
N ASP A 81 2.21 4.45 -23.10
CA ASP A 81 2.05 5.39 -22.02
C ASP A 81 3.39 6.08 -21.68
N GLU A 82 3.33 7.32 -21.26
CA GLU A 82 4.49 8.11 -20.84
C GLU A 82 4.68 7.97 -19.33
N TYR A 83 5.82 7.44 -18.91
CA TYR A 83 6.14 7.22 -17.50
C TYR A 83 7.02 8.35 -16.96
N ILE A 84 6.57 9.03 -15.91
CA ILE A 84 7.22 10.20 -15.32
C ILE A 84 7.51 9.90 -13.86
N HIS A 85 8.80 9.87 -13.50
CA HIS A 85 9.22 9.72 -12.10
C HIS A 85 9.01 11.03 -11.33
N VAL A 86 8.43 10.92 -10.12
CA VAL A 86 8.21 12.03 -9.18
C VAL A 86 8.94 11.74 -7.88
N GLY A 87 9.94 12.56 -7.57
CA GLY A 87 10.65 12.54 -6.30
C GLY A 87 9.92 13.31 -5.21
N TYR A 88 10.54 13.34 -4.02
CA TYR A 88 10.08 14.18 -2.92
C TYR A 88 10.37 15.66 -3.22
N ASP A 89 9.37 16.49 -3.01
CA ASP A 89 9.44 17.95 -3.07
C ASP A 89 8.64 18.50 -1.88
N GLU A 90 9.31 19.25 -1.01
CA GLU A 90 8.74 19.76 0.23
C GLU A 90 7.60 20.75 -0.01
N ASP A 91 7.75 21.62 -1.01
CA ASP A 91 6.73 22.61 -1.37
C ASP A 91 5.46 21.92 -1.88
N HIS A 92 5.61 20.92 -2.74
CA HIS A 92 4.47 20.14 -3.26
C HIS A 92 3.78 19.37 -2.13
N TYR A 93 4.55 18.74 -1.24
CA TYR A 93 4.03 18.02 -0.08
C TYR A 93 3.20 18.95 0.82
N ILE A 94 3.77 20.08 1.22
CA ILE A 94 3.09 21.06 2.08
C ILE A 94 1.82 21.60 1.43
N LYS A 95 1.87 21.93 0.13
CA LYS A 95 0.70 22.43 -0.62
C LYS A 95 -0.44 21.41 -0.63
N VAL A 96 -0.14 20.13 -0.90
CA VAL A 96 -1.17 19.08 -0.91
C VAL A 96 -1.80 18.93 0.47
N VAL A 97 -0.98 18.77 1.52
CA VAL A 97 -1.46 18.60 2.89
C VAL A 97 -2.36 19.77 3.30
N ARG A 98 -1.88 21.00 3.10
CA ARG A 98 -2.67 22.22 3.41
C ARG A 98 -3.96 22.31 2.60
N SER A 99 -3.90 22.00 1.30
CA SER A 99 -5.08 22.05 0.42
C SER A 99 -6.15 21.07 0.88
N ILE A 100 -5.78 19.83 1.20
CA ILE A 100 -6.74 18.81 1.67
C ILE A 100 -7.34 19.24 3.02
N ARG A 101 -6.51 19.64 3.98
CA ARG A 101 -6.97 20.02 5.32
C ARG A 101 -7.87 21.24 5.30
N ASN A 102 -7.48 22.29 4.59
CA ASN A 102 -8.19 23.56 4.57
C ASN A 102 -9.45 23.52 3.69
N SER A 103 -9.40 22.85 2.54
CA SER A 103 -10.50 22.85 1.57
C SER A 103 -11.48 21.70 1.78
N ILE A 104 -11.06 20.62 2.44
CA ILE A 104 -11.91 19.47 2.73
C ILE A 104 -12.03 19.30 4.26
N SER A 105 -11.08 18.61 4.91
CA SER A 105 -11.00 18.46 6.37
C SER A 105 -9.76 17.64 6.78
N ASP A 106 -9.38 17.70 8.07
CA ASP A 106 -8.38 16.82 8.66
C ASP A 106 -8.77 15.33 8.55
N THR A 107 -10.06 15.03 8.69
CA THR A 107 -10.56 13.65 8.50
C THR A 107 -10.31 13.16 7.06
N ALA A 108 -10.52 14.01 6.06
CA ALA A 108 -10.24 13.65 4.66
C ALA A 108 -8.73 13.43 4.44
N TYR A 109 -7.88 14.25 5.06
CA TYR A 109 -6.43 14.05 5.03
C TYR A 109 -6.05 12.69 5.64
N MET A 110 -6.62 12.32 6.78
CA MET A 110 -6.39 10.99 7.39
C MET A 110 -6.82 9.85 6.47
N TYR A 111 -7.92 9.97 5.75
CA TYR A 111 -8.34 8.97 4.76
C TYR A 111 -7.31 8.82 3.63
N VAL A 112 -6.81 9.95 3.12
CA VAL A 112 -5.75 9.96 2.08
C VAL A 112 -4.45 9.38 2.62
N TYR A 113 -4.04 9.74 3.82
CA TYR A 113 -2.84 9.22 4.46
C TYR A 113 -2.89 7.69 4.60
N TYR A 114 -3.98 7.15 5.13
CA TYR A 114 -4.17 5.70 5.25
C TYR A 114 -4.22 5.00 3.88
N ALA A 115 -4.86 5.61 2.90
CA ALA A 115 -4.86 5.07 1.53
C ALA A 115 -3.45 5.04 0.92
N CYS A 116 -2.59 6.03 1.22
CA CYS A 116 -1.18 6.03 0.82
C CYS A 116 -0.36 4.91 1.49
N LEU A 117 -0.77 4.41 2.66
CA LEU A 117 -0.15 3.26 3.31
C LEU A 117 -0.62 1.92 2.72
N SER A 118 -1.72 1.91 1.98
CA SER A 118 -2.34 0.69 1.46
C SER A 118 -1.50 0.01 0.39
N ALA A 119 -1.47 -1.33 0.44
CA ALA A 119 -0.90 -2.17 -0.61
C ALA A 119 -1.84 -2.39 -1.81
N ASP A 120 -3.04 -1.79 -1.80
CA ASP A 120 -3.97 -1.86 -2.92
C ASP A 120 -3.39 -1.12 -4.13
N PRO A 121 -3.16 -1.78 -5.27
CA PRO A 121 -2.58 -1.15 -6.46
C PRO A 121 -3.45 -0.02 -7.04
N ASP A 122 -4.77 -0.03 -6.79
CA ASP A 122 -5.69 1.04 -7.22
C ASP A 122 -5.85 2.18 -6.18
N ALA A 123 -5.13 2.12 -5.05
CA ALA A 123 -5.27 3.12 -3.98
C ALA A 123 -5.09 4.55 -4.48
N PHE A 124 -4.09 4.80 -5.33
CA PHE A 124 -3.86 6.13 -5.92
C PHE A 124 -5.04 6.65 -6.73
N ASN A 125 -5.62 5.80 -7.59
CA ASN A 125 -6.77 6.20 -8.40
C ASN A 125 -8.00 6.46 -7.53
N LYS A 126 -8.18 5.67 -6.46
CA LYS A 126 -9.24 5.88 -5.46
C LYS A 126 -9.07 7.22 -4.75
N VAL A 127 -7.85 7.54 -4.29
CA VAL A 127 -7.50 8.84 -3.70
C VAL A 127 -7.82 9.99 -4.66
N PHE A 128 -7.41 9.85 -5.91
CA PHE A 128 -7.58 10.90 -6.91
C PHE A 128 -9.06 11.19 -7.19
N ARG A 129 -9.88 10.14 -7.37
CA ARG A 129 -11.34 10.29 -7.55
C ARG A 129 -12.00 10.91 -6.33
N PHE A 130 -11.61 10.47 -5.13
CA PHE A 130 -12.10 11.02 -3.87
C PHE A 130 -11.75 12.50 -3.71
N LEU A 131 -10.50 12.89 -3.92
CA LEU A 131 -10.06 14.29 -3.83
C LEU A 131 -10.78 15.17 -4.86
N ARG A 132 -10.96 14.70 -6.09
CA ARG A 132 -11.70 15.41 -7.13
C ARG A 132 -13.13 15.76 -6.72
N LYS A 133 -13.79 14.87 -5.98
CA LYS A 133 -15.11 15.12 -5.40
C LYS A 133 -15.02 15.98 -4.14
N GLY A 134 -14.05 15.70 -3.27
CA GLY A 134 -13.84 16.41 -2.01
C GLY A 134 -13.63 17.89 -2.20
N PHE A 135 -12.80 18.30 -3.15
CA PHE A 135 -12.60 19.73 -3.48
C PHE A 135 -13.84 20.44 -4.01
N LYS A 136 -14.85 19.71 -4.51
CA LYS A 136 -16.13 20.30 -4.95
C LYS A 136 -17.13 20.46 -3.83
N VAL A 137 -17.15 19.53 -2.87
CA VAL A 137 -18.23 19.47 -1.86
C VAL A 137 -17.73 19.76 -0.43
N GLY A 138 -16.43 19.92 -0.24
CA GLY A 138 -15.81 20.21 1.04
C GLY A 138 -15.94 19.08 2.06
N ALA A 139 -15.95 19.42 3.34
CA ALA A 139 -15.96 18.47 4.46
C ALA A 139 -17.13 17.47 4.44
N SER A 140 -18.25 17.81 3.77
CA SER A 140 -19.41 16.94 3.67
C SER A 140 -19.16 15.64 2.91
N ILE A 141 -18.04 15.53 2.16
CA ILE A 141 -17.66 14.33 1.39
C ILE A 141 -17.63 13.08 2.28
N ILE A 142 -17.06 13.19 3.49
CA ILE A 142 -16.89 12.06 4.42
C ILE A 142 -18.22 11.41 4.82
N LYS A 143 -19.31 12.17 4.82
CA LYS A 143 -20.65 11.69 5.19
C LYS A 143 -21.40 11.02 4.04
N ARG A 144 -20.88 11.08 2.81
CA ARG A 144 -21.53 10.56 1.60
C ARG A 144 -21.21 9.09 1.35
N LEU A 145 -21.50 8.22 2.31
CA LEU A 145 -21.18 6.77 2.24
C LEU A 145 -21.88 6.03 1.08
N ASN A 146 -22.92 6.61 0.49
CA ASN A 146 -23.56 6.06 -0.72
C ASN A 146 -22.74 6.31 -2.01
N ASP A 147 -21.72 7.19 -1.94
CA ASP A 147 -20.82 7.41 -3.07
C ASP A 147 -19.75 6.31 -3.11
N PRO A 148 -19.58 5.59 -4.25
CA PRO A 148 -18.64 4.47 -4.36
C PRO A 148 -17.17 4.89 -4.12
N ASP A 149 -16.79 6.13 -4.49
CA ASP A 149 -15.41 6.60 -4.25
C ASP A 149 -15.17 6.88 -2.75
N VAL A 150 -16.18 7.38 -2.03
CA VAL A 150 -16.11 7.58 -0.58
C VAL A 150 -16.12 6.23 0.15
N MET A 151 -16.96 5.29 -0.29
CA MET A 151 -17.01 3.95 0.29
C MET A 151 -15.66 3.24 0.12
N SER A 152 -15.05 3.29 -1.07
CA SER A 152 -13.75 2.65 -1.32
C SER A 152 -12.63 3.25 -0.46
N MET A 153 -12.64 4.56 -0.22
CA MET A 153 -11.70 5.22 0.71
C MET A 153 -11.93 4.81 2.17
N THR A 154 -13.21 4.65 2.56
CA THR A 154 -13.58 4.18 3.90
C THR A 154 -13.09 2.75 4.14
N GLU A 155 -13.20 1.89 3.13
CA GLU A 155 -12.69 0.51 3.17
C GLU A 155 -11.17 0.45 3.27
N LEU A 156 -10.46 1.26 2.47
CA LEU A 156 -9.00 1.36 2.55
C LEU A 156 -8.56 1.78 3.96
N ARG A 157 -9.15 2.87 4.49
CA ARG A 157 -8.86 3.34 5.84
C ARG A 157 -9.12 2.27 6.90
N ARG A 158 -10.25 1.55 6.79
CA ARG A 158 -10.61 0.48 7.73
C ARG A 158 -9.62 -0.67 7.67
N ASN A 159 -9.26 -1.13 6.46
CA ASN A 159 -8.36 -2.25 6.27
C ASN A 159 -6.96 -1.96 6.81
N VAL A 160 -6.41 -0.79 6.49
CA VAL A 160 -5.11 -0.34 7.01
C VAL A 160 -5.16 -0.12 8.52
N GLY A 161 -6.24 0.52 9.01
CA GLY A 161 -6.44 0.78 10.44
C GLY A 161 -6.55 -0.50 11.28
N ASN A 162 -7.27 -1.50 10.78
CA ASN A 162 -7.37 -2.81 11.44
C ASN A 162 -6.00 -3.50 11.51
N GLU A 163 -5.20 -3.42 10.45
CA GLU A 163 -3.86 -4.01 10.45
C GLU A 163 -2.92 -3.31 11.45
N ILE A 164 -2.95 -1.98 11.52
CA ILE A 164 -2.22 -1.22 12.55
C ILE A 164 -2.65 -1.68 13.95
N HIS A 165 -3.95 -1.81 14.18
CA HIS A 165 -4.50 -2.23 15.47
C HIS A 165 -4.02 -3.63 15.85
N TYR A 166 -4.07 -4.60 14.93
CA TYR A 166 -3.56 -5.95 15.18
C TYR A 166 -2.07 -5.96 15.54
N PHE A 167 -1.22 -5.26 14.80
CA PHE A 167 0.21 -5.23 15.14
C PHE A 167 0.50 -4.52 16.46
N ARG A 168 -0.31 -3.55 16.87
CA ARG A 168 -0.21 -2.96 18.24
C ARG A 168 -0.53 -3.95 19.34
N GLU A 169 -1.43 -4.90 19.10
CA GLU A 169 -1.83 -5.92 20.07
C GLU A 169 -0.88 -7.13 20.09
N PHE A 170 -0.39 -7.52 18.91
CA PHE A 170 0.29 -8.81 18.72
C PHE A 170 1.78 -8.70 18.35
N ALA A 171 2.37 -7.52 18.25
CA ALA A 171 3.81 -7.39 18.11
C ALA A 171 4.52 -7.96 19.35
N ARG A 172 5.57 -8.75 19.11
CA ARG A 172 6.38 -9.38 20.16
C ARG A 172 7.81 -8.90 20.01
N PHE A 173 8.34 -8.37 21.09
CA PHE A 173 9.72 -7.91 21.15
C PHE A 173 10.58 -8.99 21.83
N THR A 174 11.72 -9.28 21.23
CA THR A 174 12.76 -10.14 21.78
C THR A 174 13.94 -9.28 22.21
N SER A 175 14.49 -9.54 23.39
CA SER A 175 15.65 -8.81 23.90
C SER A 175 16.94 -9.30 23.25
N MET A 176 17.72 -8.38 22.68
CA MET A 176 19.07 -8.63 22.20
C MET A 176 20.07 -8.06 23.21
N ASP A 177 20.90 -8.93 23.80
CA ASP A 177 21.96 -8.57 24.75
C ASP A 177 21.48 -7.69 25.93
N SER A 178 20.22 -7.82 26.33
CA SER A 178 19.56 -7.07 27.43
C SER A 178 19.55 -5.55 27.26
N LYS A 179 19.77 -5.04 26.03
CA LYS A 179 19.88 -3.59 25.77
C LYS A 179 19.01 -3.12 24.59
N LEU A 180 18.67 -3.99 23.67
CA LEU A 180 17.91 -3.68 22.48
C LEU A 180 16.74 -4.63 22.34
N TYR A 181 15.55 -4.10 22.14
CA TYR A 181 14.37 -4.88 21.82
C TYR A 181 14.10 -4.90 20.32
N VAL A 182 13.95 -6.07 19.74
CA VAL A 182 13.68 -6.22 18.29
C VAL A 182 12.36 -6.94 18.11
N CYS A 183 11.55 -6.41 17.20
CA CYS A 183 10.27 -7.00 16.80
C CYS A 183 10.23 -7.12 15.28
N HIS A 184 9.94 -8.32 14.78
CA HIS A 184 9.70 -8.57 13.36
C HIS A 184 8.21 -8.59 13.06
N ILE A 185 7.81 -7.96 11.94
CA ILE A 185 6.45 -7.96 11.44
C ILE A 185 6.44 -8.14 9.91
N GLU A 186 5.39 -8.76 9.39
CA GLU A 186 5.18 -8.89 7.93
C GLU A 186 3.84 -8.28 7.50
N PRO A 187 3.67 -6.97 7.58
CA PRO A 187 2.40 -6.35 7.23
C PRO A 187 2.14 -6.39 5.71
N LYS A 188 0.86 -6.46 5.34
CA LYS A 188 0.43 -6.27 3.96
C LYS A 188 0.59 -4.83 3.53
N ASN A 189 0.11 -3.91 4.37
CA ASN A 189 0.20 -2.46 4.17
C ASN A 189 1.48 -1.89 4.78
N ASN A 190 1.90 -0.71 4.37
CA ASN A 190 3.12 -0.04 4.88
C ASN A 190 2.83 0.62 6.24
N VAL A 191 2.64 -0.18 7.29
CA VAL A 191 2.15 0.30 8.60
C VAL A 191 3.20 0.33 9.71
N ALA A 192 4.42 -0.13 9.45
CA ALA A 192 5.45 -0.26 10.47
C ALA A 192 5.67 1.03 11.28
N TYR A 193 5.75 2.18 10.61
CA TYR A 193 5.92 3.47 11.27
C TYR A 193 4.75 3.82 12.20
N MET A 194 3.51 3.56 11.78
CA MET A 194 2.31 3.82 12.60
C MET A 194 2.21 2.88 13.81
N VAL A 195 2.75 1.67 13.68
CA VAL A 195 2.89 0.73 14.79
C VAL A 195 3.98 1.23 15.74
N GLY A 196 5.13 1.67 15.18
CA GLY A 196 6.25 2.21 15.96
C GLY A 196 5.85 3.42 16.81
N GLN A 197 5.04 4.34 16.30
CA GLN A 197 4.55 5.50 17.07
C GLN A 197 3.80 5.07 18.35
N HIS A 198 3.04 3.97 18.29
CA HIS A 198 2.38 3.43 19.47
C HIS A 198 3.37 2.91 20.52
N PHE A 199 4.47 2.27 20.09
CA PHE A 199 5.47 1.76 21.02
C PHE A 199 6.40 2.85 21.54
N ALA A 200 6.63 3.93 20.80
CA ALA A 200 7.32 5.12 21.29
C ALA A 200 6.62 5.72 22.54
N ASP A 201 5.28 5.77 22.51
CA ASP A 201 4.50 6.23 23.66
C ASP A 201 4.54 5.24 24.84
N ARG A 202 4.74 3.95 24.60
CA ARG A 202 4.70 2.91 25.65
C ARG A 202 6.05 2.57 26.24
N MET A 203 7.11 2.69 25.47
CA MET A 203 8.49 2.32 25.81
C MET A 203 9.45 3.45 25.44
N PRO A 204 9.24 4.69 25.95
CA PRO A 204 10.04 5.85 25.57
C PRO A 204 11.51 5.72 26.00
N SER A 205 11.76 5.09 27.15
CA SER A 205 13.10 4.98 27.77
C SER A 205 13.83 3.69 27.40
N GLU A 206 13.44 3.04 26.29
CA GLU A 206 14.05 1.79 25.83
C GLU A 206 14.56 1.93 24.39
N TYR A 207 15.68 1.26 24.10
CA TYR A 207 16.13 1.10 22.72
C TYR A 207 15.33 -0.04 22.06
N TRP A 208 14.64 0.26 20.99
CA TRP A 208 13.94 -0.78 20.26
C TRP A 208 13.87 -0.51 18.75
N MET A 209 13.63 -1.57 18.00
CA MET A 209 13.32 -1.50 16.58
C MET A 209 12.19 -2.45 16.18
N ILE A 210 11.39 -2.01 15.21
CA ILE A 210 10.38 -2.83 14.54
C ILE A 210 10.82 -2.98 13.08
N ILE A 211 10.98 -4.21 12.64
CA ILE A 211 11.45 -4.55 11.30
C ILE A 211 10.28 -5.05 10.46
N ASP A 212 9.99 -4.38 9.35
CA ASP A 212 9.09 -4.87 8.30
C ASP A 212 9.90 -5.77 7.37
N ASP A 213 9.77 -7.08 7.56
CA ASP A 213 10.52 -8.11 6.83
C ASP A 213 10.22 -8.07 5.32
N LYS A 214 9.01 -7.67 4.96
CA LYS A 214 8.59 -7.62 3.55
C LYS A 214 9.23 -6.46 2.79
N ARG A 215 9.50 -5.35 3.48
CA ARG A 215 10.02 -4.12 2.86
C ARG A 215 11.47 -3.83 3.20
N HIS A 216 12.11 -4.65 4.05
CA HIS A 216 13.44 -4.41 4.62
C HIS A 216 13.54 -3.00 5.21
N LEU A 217 12.53 -2.63 6.00
CA LEU A 217 12.37 -1.32 6.60
C LEU A 217 12.34 -1.44 8.11
N ALA A 218 13.22 -0.73 8.81
CA ALA A 218 13.23 -0.66 10.26
C ALA A 218 12.68 0.67 10.75
N VAL A 219 11.80 0.61 11.75
CA VAL A 219 11.46 1.73 12.62
C VAL A 219 12.39 1.64 13.80
N VAL A 220 13.28 2.59 13.96
CA VAL A 220 14.26 2.63 15.04
C VAL A 220 13.86 3.68 16.07
N HIS A 221 13.88 3.31 17.34
CA HIS A 221 13.65 4.20 18.47
C HIS A 221 14.87 4.20 19.37
N PRO A 222 15.65 5.28 19.37
CA PRO A 222 16.65 5.52 20.41
C PRO A 222 15.95 5.88 21.73
N MET A 223 16.57 5.57 22.84
CA MET A 223 16.07 5.89 24.17
C MET A 223 15.83 7.39 24.33
N ASP A 224 14.63 7.78 24.74
CA ASP A 224 14.22 9.17 25.00
C ASP A 224 14.33 10.12 23.78
N GLU A 225 14.36 9.58 22.55
CA GLU A 225 14.42 10.33 21.30
C GLU A 225 13.27 9.98 20.34
N ASP A 226 13.14 10.76 19.26
CA ASP A 226 12.14 10.52 18.22
C ASP A 226 12.46 9.27 17.39
N THR A 227 11.42 8.53 17.02
CA THR A 227 11.55 7.41 16.10
C THR A 227 11.84 7.84 14.68
N TYR A 228 12.68 7.07 13.98
CA TYR A 228 12.97 7.30 12.58
C TYR A 228 12.90 6.01 11.75
N LEU A 229 12.71 6.18 10.45
CA LEU A 229 12.70 5.08 9.48
C LEU A 229 14.10 4.90 8.89
N ARG A 230 14.56 3.65 8.82
CA ARG A 230 15.78 3.24 8.16
C ARG A 230 15.51 2.08 7.21
N ARG A 231 15.98 2.17 5.98
CA ARG A 231 16.02 1.03 5.06
C ARG A 231 17.24 0.17 5.41
N LEU A 232 17.00 -1.11 5.59
CA LEU A 232 18.07 -2.09 5.84
C LEU A 232 18.65 -2.57 4.50
N THR A 233 19.97 -2.80 4.47
CA THR A 233 20.59 -3.58 3.41
C THR A 233 20.27 -5.06 3.61
N ASP A 234 20.42 -5.87 2.55
CA ASP A 234 20.16 -7.30 2.65
C ASP A 234 21.09 -7.98 3.67
N GLU A 235 22.34 -7.52 3.78
CA GLU A 235 23.29 -8.01 4.77
C GLU A 235 22.89 -7.66 6.22
N GLU A 236 22.44 -6.42 6.46
CA GLU A 236 21.96 -5.98 7.77
C GLU A 236 20.70 -6.76 8.16
N PHE A 237 19.78 -6.96 7.21
CA PHE A 237 18.54 -7.69 7.44
C PHE A 237 18.80 -9.15 7.82
N GLU A 238 19.65 -9.88 7.07
CA GLU A 238 20.00 -11.25 7.39
C GLU A 238 20.75 -11.37 8.73
N THR A 239 21.59 -10.40 9.07
CA THR A 239 22.27 -10.37 10.36
C THR A 239 21.28 -10.25 11.51
N LEU A 240 20.32 -9.31 11.42
CA LEU A 240 19.29 -9.11 12.44
C LEU A 240 18.41 -10.35 12.60
N LYS A 241 17.97 -10.93 11.50
CA LYS A 241 17.14 -12.14 11.48
C LYS A 241 17.84 -13.36 12.10
N ASN A 242 19.13 -13.55 11.84
CA ASN A 242 19.90 -14.64 12.42
C ASN A 242 20.21 -14.45 13.91
N THR A 243 20.21 -13.20 14.38
CA THR A 243 20.46 -12.88 15.79
C THR A 243 19.22 -13.10 16.67
N GLU A 244 18.03 -13.04 16.10
CA GLU A 244 16.75 -13.35 16.79
C GLU A 244 16.64 -14.80 17.31
N ALA A 245 17.42 -15.70 16.74
CA ALA A 245 17.32 -17.13 17.06
C ALA A 245 17.76 -17.52 18.47
N LYS A 246 18.22 -16.58 19.31
CA LYS A 246 18.45 -16.84 20.72
C LYS A 246 17.15 -16.59 21.50
N GLU A 247 16.47 -17.67 21.86
CA GLU A 247 15.34 -17.63 22.80
C GLU A 247 15.78 -16.96 24.11
N ASP A 248 15.09 -15.92 24.52
CA ASP A 248 15.29 -15.31 25.81
C ASP A 248 14.40 -15.96 26.88
N GLU A 249 14.78 -15.85 28.14
CA GLU A 249 14.04 -16.40 29.28
C GLU A 249 12.60 -15.90 29.35
N TYR A 250 12.35 -14.67 28.90
CA TYR A 250 11.01 -14.04 28.90
C TYR A 250 10.08 -14.66 27.85
N THR A 251 10.60 -15.09 26.71
CA THR A 251 9.85 -15.80 25.68
C THR A 251 9.30 -17.12 26.22
N ASP A 252 10.11 -17.90 26.93
CA ASP A 252 9.69 -19.17 27.55
C ASP A 252 8.69 -18.96 28.69
N MET A 253 8.91 -17.93 29.50
CA MET A 253 7.95 -17.53 30.54
C MET A 253 6.61 -17.13 29.91
N TRP A 254 6.60 -16.35 28.81
CA TRP A 254 5.38 -15.98 28.12
C TRP A 254 4.63 -17.18 27.54
N ARG A 255 5.33 -18.11 26.87
CA ARG A 255 4.74 -19.36 26.36
C ARG A 255 4.11 -20.18 27.46
N THR A 256 4.81 -20.31 28.59
CA THR A 256 4.32 -21.05 29.78
C THR A 256 3.08 -20.39 30.36
N PHE A 257 3.11 -19.06 30.53
CA PHE A 257 1.97 -18.29 31.01
C PHE A 257 0.76 -18.42 30.06
N PHE A 258 0.96 -18.27 28.77
CA PHE A 258 -0.09 -18.39 27.76
C PHE A 258 -0.79 -19.77 27.81
N LYS A 259 0.00 -20.84 27.95
CA LYS A 259 -0.54 -22.20 28.14
C LYS A 259 -1.30 -22.36 29.47
N ALA A 260 -0.78 -21.78 30.54
CA ALA A 260 -1.35 -21.91 31.88
C ALA A 260 -2.69 -21.19 32.07
N VAL A 261 -2.87 -20.02 31.41
CA VAL A 261 -4.12 -19.25 31.48
C VAL A 261 -5.17 -19.70 30.48
N ALA A 262 -4.84 -20.61 29.56
CA ALA A 262 -5.77 -21.10 28.54
C ALA A 262 -6.89 -21.94 29.19
N ILE A 263 -8.14 -21.58 28.89
CA ILE A 263 -9.33 -22.31 29.33
C ILE A 263 -9.81 -23.19 28.18
N GLU A 264 -9.59 -24.51 28.26
CA GLU A 264 -9.92 -25.48 27.21
C GLU A 264 -11.38 -25.37 26.71
N GLN A 265 -12.34 -25.20 27.63
CA GLN A 265 -13.76 -25.09 27.29
C GLN A 265 -14.10 -23.82 26.49
N ARG A 266 -13.20 -22.82 26.47
CA ARG A 266 -13.36 -21.58 25.72
C ARG A 266 -12.58 -21.56 24.40
N LYS A 267 -11.85 -22.63 24.09
CA LYS A 267 -11.14 -22.72 22.80
C LYS A 267 -12.12 -22.64 21.63
N ASN A 268 -11.96 -21.61 20.83
CA ASN A 268 -12.72 -21.42 19.60
C ASN A 268 -11.76 -21.02 18.47
N PRO A 269 -11.22 -22.00 17.70
CA PRO A 269 -10.24 -21.73 16.65
C PRO A 269 -10.78 -20.83 15.51
N GLN A 270 -12.10 -20.85 15.27
CA GLN A 270 -12.71 -20.00 14.26
C GLN A 270 -12.72 -18.53 14.73
N CYS A 271 -13.17 -18.28 15.95
CA CYS A 271 -13.14 -16.95 16.57
C CYS A 271 -11.70 -16.43 16.68
N GLN A 272 -10.77 -17.27 17.12
CA GLN A 272 -9.37 -16.91 17.23
C GLN A 272 -8.77 -16.51 15.87
N ARG A 273 -9.10 -17.23 14.78
CA ARG A 273 -8.64 -16.90 13.42
C ARG A 273 -9.26 -15.60 12.87
N SER A 274 -10.46 -15.25 13.30
CA SER A 274 -11.08 -13.99 12.88
C SER A 274 -10.49 -12.76 13.57
N HIS A 275 -10.03 -12.89 14.81
CA HIS A 275 -9.41 -11.80 15.57
C HIS A 275 -7.89 -11.75 15.39
N PHE A 276 -7.25 -12.89 15.21
CA PHE A 276 -5.82 -13.01 14.97
C PHE A 276 -5.57 -13.97 13.79
N PRO A 277 -5.57 -13.45 12.55
CA PRO A 277 -5.40 -14.24 11.33
C PRO A 277 -4.09 -15.03 11.31
N ILE A 278 -4.08 -16.21 10.68
CA ILE A 278 -2.91 -17.12 10.65
C ILE A 278 -1.67 -16.42 10.08
N TRP A 279 -1.83 -15.62 9.03
CA TRP A 279 -0.71 -14.93 8.38
C TRP A 279 0.01 -13.91 9.28
N MET A 280 -0.64 -13.46 10.36
CA MET A 280 -0.05 -12.53 11.35
C MET A 280 0.69 -13.26 12.49
N ARG A 281 0.53 -14.60 12.61
CA ARG A 281 1.07 -15.38 13.72
C ARG A 281 2.53 -15.75 13.55
N LYS A 282 3.13 -15.49 12.41
CA LYS A 282 4.49 -15.92 12.07
C LYS A 282 5.52 -15.50 13.11
N HIS A 283 5.38 -14.31 13.68
CA HIS A 283 6.28 -13.76 14.69
C HIS A 283 5.65 -13.71 16.10
N ALA A 284 4.50 -14.37 16.30
CA ALA A 284 3.87 -14.46 17.62
C ALA A 284 4.40 -15.70 18.34
N THR A 285 5.24 -15.49 19.34
CA THR A 285 6.00 -16.53 20.05
C THR A 285 5.12 -17.65 20.62
N GLU A 286 3.90 -17.35 21.03
CA GLU A 286 2.92 -18.33 21.53
C GLU A 286 2.36 -19.28 20.45
N PHE A 287 2.62 -19.04 19.17
CA PHE A 287 2.14 -19.85 18.04
C PHE A 287 3.26 -20.48 17.20
N MET A 288 4.54 -20.26 17.55
CA MET A 288 5.68 -20.79 16.78
C MET A 288 5.84 -22.31 16.89
N ASP A 289 5.29 -22.94 17.94
CA ASP A 289 5.41 -24.39 18.21
C ASP A 289 4.19 -25.21 17.77
N VAL A 290 3.30 -24.67 16.91
CA VAL A 290 2.05 -25.35 16.50
C VAL A 290 2.05 -25.68 15.03
#